data_5275a1ae363161892bd0fbb6c57999fc
#
_entry.id   5275a1ae363161892bd0fbb6c57999fc
#
_cell.length_a   1.000
_cell.length_b   1.000
_cell.length_c   1.000
_cell.angle_alpha   90.00
_cell.angle_beta   90.00
_cell.angle_gamma   90.00
#
_symmetry.space_group_name_H-M   'P 1'
#
loop_
_entity.id
_entity.type
_entity.pdbx_description
1 polymer ?
#
loop_
_entity_poly.entity_id
_entity_poly.type
_entity_poly.pdbx_seq_one_letter_code
_entity_poly.pdbx_strand_id
1 'polypeptide(L)'
;MIVTDGSLLGHKVSREGSSHEPERTDAIMKFAPLHDVSQVRQFVGSTNWVRRYLLPCYATAVKILGEYMKPGAVFPPCGLGAGDTTGCKAVKVMKLLCQHAIHLSSMDEASAIDGSRPLEQIADACGIAWGSTNVQMTPDLTGFKVLLMAGKGFTPAQQAWPAITLEGFAQLAGKRAQRKVLGPMRSLNWTDHANMT
;
A
#
# COMPACT_ATOMS: atom_id res chain seq x y z
N MET A 1 13.59 -9.31 -29.66
CA MET A 1 13.68 -7.86 -29.32
C MET A 1 13.33 -7.74 -27.84
N ILE A 2 14.27 -7.32 -27.00
CA ILE A 2 14.00 -7.09 -25.57
C ILE A 2 13.47 -5.66 -25.48
N VAL A 3 12.21 -5.51 -25.14
CA VAL A 3 11.62 -4.19 -24.85
C VAL A 3 12.10 -3.77 -23.46
N THR A 4 12.82 -2.67 -23.39
CA THR A 4 13.38 -2.15 -22.13
C THR A 4 12.43 -1.25 -21.37
N ASP A 5 11.46 -0.65 -22.07
CA ASP A 5 10.45 0.27 -21.52
C ASP A 5 9.14 0.06 -22.25
N GLY A 6 8.04 0.06 -21.50
CA GLY A 6 6.71 -0.13 -22.09
C GLY A 6 5.57 0.01 -21.07
N SER A 7 4.35 0.07 -21.61
CA SER A 7 3.13 -0.03 -20.84
C SER A 7 2.59 -1.46 -20.91
N LEU A 8 2.31 -2.04 -19.74
CA LEU A 8 1.74 -3.38 -19.61
C LEU A 8 0.58 -3.32 -18.62
N LEU A 9 -0.63 -3.64 -19.07
CA LEU A 9 -1.83 -3.70 -18.25
C LEU A 9 -2.07 -2.42 -17.41
N GLY A 10 -1.76 -1.23 -17.96
CA GLY A 10 -1.92 0.04 -17.25
C GLY A 10 -0.80 0.37 -16.26
N HIS A 11 0.33 -0.32 -16.37
CA HIS A 11 1.56 -0.03 -15.62
C HIS A 11 2.68 0.33 -16.58
N LYS A 12 3.41 1.38 -16.28
CA LYS A 12 4.68 1.69 -16.94
C LYS A 12 5.76 0.82 -16.30
N VAL A 13 6.49 0.07 -17.13
CA VAL A 13 7.57 -0.81 -16.67
C VAL A 13 8.84 -0.43 -17.41
N SER A 14 9.94 -0.29 -16.67
CA SER A 14 11.27 0.01 -17.20
C SER A 14 12.34 -0.82 -16.47
N ARG A 15 13.60 -0.67 -16.86
CA ARG A 15 14.74 -1.24 -16.12
C ARG A 15 14.87 -0.65 -14.71
N GLU A 16 14.43 0.59 -14.52
CA GLU A 16 14.51 1.30 -13.24
C GLU A 16 13.40 0.89 -12.28
N GLY A 17 12.32 0.28 -12.80
CA GLY A 17 11.20 -0.16 -11.99
C GLY A 17 9.86 -0.03 -12.66
N SER A 18 8.81 0.23 -11.88
CA SER A 18 7.44 0.35 -12.37
C SER A 18 6.68 1.49 -11.71
N SER A 19 5.76 2.08 -12.47
CA SER A 19 4.81 3.10 -12.00
C SER A 19 3.43 2.88 -12.61
N HIS A 20 2.44 3.58 -12.09
CA HIS A 20 1.11 3.61 -12.70
C HIS A 20 1.05 4.57 -13.90
N GLU A 21 0.04 4.43 -14.73
CA GLU A 21 -0.29 5.42 -15.76
C GLU A 21 -1.05 6.60 -15.14
N PRO A 22 -0.66 7.87 -15.39
CA PRO A 22 -1.29 9.05 -14.80
C PRO A 22 -2.80 9.14 -15.03
N GLU A 23 -3.28 8.72 -16.20
CA GLU A 23 -4.70 8.75 -16.58
C GLU A 23 -5.58 7.96 -15.59
N ARG A 24 -5.02 6.93 -14.95
CA ARG A 24 -5.72 6.12 -13.94
C ARG A 24 -5.95 6.91 -12.66
N THR A 25 -4.94 7.61 -12.18
CA THR A 25 -5.07 8.46 -10.97
C THR A 25 -5.93 9.68 -11.25
N ASP A 26 -5.85 10.28 -12.43
CA ASP A 26 -6.71 11.38 -12.85
C ASP A 26 -8.19 11.00 -12.85
N ALA A 27 -8.52 9.79 -13.33
CA ALA A 27 -9.89 9.28 -13.26
C ALA A 27 -10.37 9.12 -11.81
N ILE A 28 -9.50 8.64 -10.89
CA ILE A 28 -9.83 8.50 -9.47
C ILE A 28 -10.06 9.87 -8.81
N MET A 29 -9.24 10.88 -9.15
CA MET A 29 -9.40 12.23 -8.62
C MET A 29 -10.74 12.88 -9.00
N LYS A 30 -11.30 12.54 -10.16
CA LYS A 30 -12.57 13.07 -10.68
C LYS A 30 -13.82 12.45 -10.05
N PHE A 31 -13.71 11.42 -9.21
CA PHE A 31 -14.89 10.87 -8.52
C PHE A 31 -15.60 11.95 -7.71
N ALA A 32 -16.89 12.11 -7.97
CA ALA A 32 -17.79 12.92 -7.13
C ALA A 32 -17.91 12.33 -5.72
N PRO A 33 -18.47 13.06 -4.75
CA PRO A 33 -18.82 12.49 -3.45
C PRO A 33 -19.70 11.24 -3.61
N LEU A 34 -19.45 10.20 -2.80
CA LEU A 34 -20.08 8.89 -2.93
C LEU A 34 -21.33 8.83 -2.06
N HIS A 35 -22.46 8.47 -2.64
CA HIS A 35 -23.77 8.48 -1.97
C HIS A 35 -24.40 7.09 -1.79
N ASP A 36 -23.82 6.06 -2.37
CA ASP A 36 -24.36 4.71 -2.30
C ASP A 36 -23.25 3.63 -2.29
N VAL A 37 -23.67 2.40 -1.98
CA VAL A 37 -22.79 1.21 -1.88
C VAL A 37 -22.09 0.93 -3.21
N SER A 38 -22.78 1.11 -4.35
CA SER A 38 -22.23 0.82 -5.68
C SER A 38 -21.08 1.78 -6.00
N GLN A 39 -21.27 3.07 -5.74
CA GLN A 39 -20.24 4.10 -5.95
C GLN A 39 -19.01 3.85 -5.06
N VAL A 40 -19.19 3.43 -3.79
CA VAL A 40 -18.06 3.06 -2.91
C VAL A 40 -17.32 1.86 -3.47
N ARG A 41 -18.02 0.81 -3.91
CA ARG A 41 -17.39 -0.37 -4.52
C ARG A 41 -16.62 -0.01 -5.81
N GLN A 42 -17.20 0.84 -6.65
CA GLN A 42 -16.55 1.32 -7.87
C GLN A 42 -15.28 2.13 -7.55
N PHE A 43 -15.36 3.05 -6.59
CA PHE A 43 -14.23 3.87 -6.15
C PHE A 43 -13.10 2.99 -5.57
N VAL A 44 -13.42 2.09 -4.63
CA VAL A 44 -12.44 1.17 -4.04
C VAL A 44 -11.85 0.23 -5.10
N GLY A 45 -12.67 -0.27 -6.04
CA GLY A 45 -12.21 -1.08 -7.16
C GLY A 45 -11.22 -0.34 -8.05
N SER A 46 -11.50 0.92 -8.38
CA SER A 46 -10.61 1.76 -9.19
C SER A 46 -9.29 2.04 -8.49
N THR A 47 -9.32 2.37 -7.19
CA THR A 47 -8.09 2.63 -6.42
C THR A 47 -7.28 1.35 -6.17
N ASN A 48 -7.92 0.18 -6.09
CA ASN A 48 -7.24 -1.09 -5.92
C ASN A 48 -6.32 -1.45 -7.11
N TRP A 49 -6.58 -0.91 -8.30
CA TRP A 49 -5.72 -1.10 -9.47
C TRP A 49 -4.34 -0.49 -9.27
N VAL A 50 -4.25 0.70 -8.66
CA VAL A 50 -2.99 1.41 -8.40
C VAL A 50 -2.41 1.10 -7.01
N ARG A 51 -3.06 0.25 -6.23
CA ARG A 51 -2.77 -0.06 -4.83
C ARG A 51 -1.30 -0.36 -4.55
N ARG A 52 -0.60 -1.06 -5.44
CA ARG A 52 0.80 -1.43 -5.25
C ARG A 52 1.75 -0.22 -5.18
N TYR A 53 1.31 0.94 -5.68
CA TYR A 53 2.05 2.20 -5.68
C TYR A 53 1.64 3.15 -4.56
N LEU A 54 0.69 2.73 -3.72
CA LEU A 54 0.14 3.54 -2.64
C LEU A 54 0.75 3.15 -1.30
N LEU A 55 0.99 4.14 -0.45
CA LEU A 55 1.50 3.89 0.91
C LEU A 55 0.61 2.89 1.66
N PRO A 56 1.18 2.08 2.57
CA PRO A 56 0.46 1.02 3.28
C PRO A 56 -0.78 1.47 4.07
N CYS A 57 -0.87 2.75 4.47
CA CYS A 57 -2.05 3.35 5.12
C CYS A 57 -3.31 3.31 4.23
N TYR A 58 -3.17 3.03 2.93
CA TYR A 58 -4.28 2.68 2.04
C TYR A 58 -5.15 1.55 2.62
N ALA A 59 -4.55 0.55 3.27
CA ALA A 59 -5.27 -0.56 3.85
C ALA A 59 -6.25 -0.12 4.95
N THR A 60 -5.87 0.86 5.76
CA THR A 60 -6.74 1.49 6.78
C THR A 60 -7.94 2.19 6.13
N ALA A 61 -7.70 2.99 5.09
CA ALA A 61 -8.77 3.69 4.38
C ALA A 61 -9.77 2.72 3.73
N VAL A 62 -9.28 1.65 3.09
CA VAL A 62 -10.13 0.58 2.53
C VAL A 62 -10.95 -0.11 3.62
N LYS A 63 -10.34 -0.37 4.78
CA LYS A 63 -11.05 -1.01 5.92
C LYS A 63 -12.20 -0.14 6.41
N ILE A 64 -11.98 1.18 6.53
CA ILE A 64 -13.02 2.14 6.90
C ILE A 64 -14.14 2.17 5.86
N LEU A 65 -13.80 2.27 4.56
CA LEU A 65 -14.80 2.27 3.49
C LEU A 65 -15.53 0.93 3.37
N GLY A 66 -14.96 -0.16 3.85
CA GLY A 66 -15.60 -1.46 3.93
C GLY A 66 -16.92 -1.45 4.72
N GLU A 67 -17.05 -0.56 5.72
CA GLU A 67 -18.30 -0.42 6.47
C GLU A 67 -19.43 0.16 5.59
N TYR A 68 -19.09 1.05 4.66
CA TYR A 68 -20.04 1.63 3.70
C TYR A 68 -20.36 0.72 2.51
N MET A 69 -19.70 -0.44 2.40
CA MET A 69 -20.03 -1.46 1.40
C MET A 69 -21.02 -2.52 1.92
N LYS A 70 -21.40 -2.46 3.21
CA LYS A 70 -22.37 -3.37 3.83
C LYS A 70 -23.80 -2.97 3.50
N PRO A 71 -24.76 -3.92 3.47
CA PRO A 71 -26.17 -3.62 3.38
C PRO A 71 -26.62 -2.71 4.54
N GLY A 72 -27.45 -1.71 4.24
CA GLY A 72 -27.96 -0.78 5.23
C GLY A 72 -26.99 0.31 5.70
N ALA A 73 -25.84 0.46 5.04
CA ALA A 73 -24.90 1.54 5.35
C ALA A 73 -25.54 2.92 5.18
N VAL A 74 -25.36 3.78 6.19
CA VAL A 74 -25.88 5.16 6.20
C VAL A 74 -24.82 6.11 5.65
N PHE A 75 -25.19 6.87 4.62
CA PHE A 75 -24.32 7.85 3.99
C PHE A 75 -24.60 9.26 4.51
N PRO A 76 -23.56 10.10 4.68
CA PRO A 76 -23.78 11.52 4.99
C PRO A 76 -24.50 12.22 3.85
N PRO A 77 -25.36 13.22 4.11
CA PRO A 77 -26.13 13.92 3.07
C PRO A 77 -25.26 14.54 1.97
N CYS A 78 -24.07 15.00 2.32
CA CYS A 78 -23.08 15.55 1.37
C CYS A 78 -22.30 14.48 0.58
N GLY A 79 -22.54 13.20 0.85
CA GLY A 79 -21.75 12.09 0.31
C GLY A 79 -20.37 11.94 0.96
N LEU A 80 -19.75 10.75 0.78
CA LEU A 80 -18.40 10.51 1.25
C LEU A 80 -17.39 11.27 0.39
N GLY A 81 -16.49 11.99 1.01
CA GLY A 81 -15.47 12.82 0.38
C GLY A 81 -15.75 14.32 0.46
N ALA A 82 -16.99 14.77 0.69
CA ALA A 82 -17.33 16.18 0.82
C ALA A 82 -17.34 16.69 2.28
N GLY A 83 -17.61 15.82 3.25
CA GLY A 83 -17.69 16.18 4.68
C GLY A 83 -16.42 15.83 5.47
N ASP A 84 -16.61 15.69 6.79
CA ASP A 84 -15.52 15.51 7.76
C ASP A 84 -15.63 14.23 8.59
N THR A 85 -16.61 13.36 8.26
CA THR A 85 -16.76 12.05 8.90
C THR A 85 -15.55 11.17 8.60
N THR A 86 -15.36 10.10 9.38
CA THR A 86 -14.28 9.13 9.19
C THR A 86 -14.29 8.56 7.76
N GLY A 87 -15.48 8.26 7.20
CA GLY A 87 -15.61 7.80 5.82
C GLY A 87 -15.22 8.87 4.79
N CYS A 88 -15.59 10.14 5.04
CA CYS A 88 -15.16 11.26 4.18
C CYS A 88 -13.65 11.44 4.18
N LYS A 89 -13.03 11.36 5.36
CA LYS A 89 -11.57 11.42 5.51
C LYS A 89 -10.90 10.26 4.78
N ALA A 90 -11.44 9.05 4.85
CA ALA A 90 -10.91 7.89 4.13
C ALA A 90 -10.91 8.10 2.60
N VAL A 91 -11.97 8.65 2.02
CA VAL A 91 -12.01 8.99 0.58
C VAL A 91 -10.97 10.05 0.23
N LYS A 92 -10.86 11.13 1.05
CA LYS A 92 -9.85 12.18 0.84
C LYS A 92 -8.43 11.62 0.90
N VAL A 93 -8.13 10.78 1.90
CA VAL A 93 -6.83 10.11 2.04
C VAL A 93 -6.54 9.23 0.82
N MET A 94 -7.49 8.41 0.36
CA MET A 94 -7.28 7.57 -0.81
C MET A 94 -6.99 8.38 -2.08
N LYS A 95 -7.69 9.49 -2.31
CA LYS A 95 -7.39 10.42 -3.41
C LYS A 95 -5.98 11.00 -3.28
N LEU A 96 -5.60 11.48 -2.09
CA LEU A 96 -4.27 12.01 -1.82
C LEU A 96 -3.18 10.97 -2.10
N LEU A 97 -3.37 9.73 -1.65
CA LEU A 97 -2.44 8.64 -1.93
C LEU A 97 -2.30 8.36 -3.43
N CYS A 98 -3.41 8.40 -4.19
CA CYS A 98 -3.37 8.24 -5.65
C CYS A 98 -2.63 9.40 -6.33
N GLN A 99 -2.80 10.63 -5.86
CA GLN A 99 -2.09 11.80 -6.37
C GLN A 99 -0.57 11.72 -6.15
N HIS A 100 -0.16 11.11 -5.03
CA HIS A 100 1.24 10.93 -4.63
C HIS A 100 1.69 9.47 -4.73
N ALA A 101 1.18 8.74 -5.72
CA ALA A 101 1.56 7.35 -5.92
C ALA A 101 3.07 7.22 -6.25
N ILE A 102 3.70 6.25 -5.60
CA ILE A 102 5.16 6.10 -5.58
C ILE A 102 5.62 5.24 -6.76
N HIS A 103 6.74 5.62 -7.39
CA HIS A 103 7.48 4.74 -8.28
C HIS A 103 8.12 3.61 -7.48
N LEU A 104 7.90 2.35 -7.90
CA LEU A 104 8.57 1.19 -7.33
C LEU A 104 9.82 0.90 -8.15
N SER A 105 10.97 1.03 -7.52
CA SER A 105 12.27 0.80 -8.15
C SER A 105 12.57 -0.69 -8.34
N SER A 106 13.37 -1.00 -9.34
CA SER A 106 13.97 -2.33 -9.47
C SER A 106 15.00 -2.57 -8.37
N MET A 107 15.03 -3.79 -7.86
CA MET A 107 16.02 -4.25 -6.90
C MET A 107 17.39 -4.39 -7.56
N ASP A 108 18.43 -3.98 -6.90
CA ASP A 108 19.79 -4.38 -7.22
C ASP A 108 20.09 -5.70 -6.50
N GLU A 109 19.92 -6.78 -7.24
CA GLU A 109 20.02 -8.15 -6.72
C GLU A 109 21.45 -8.46 -6.27
N ALA A 110 22.45 -8.01 -7.03
CA ALA A 110 23.86 -8.28 -6.72
C ALA A 110 24.24 -7.71 -5.35
N SER A 111 23.93 -6.43 -5.11
CA SER A 111 24.25 -5.79 -3.83
C SER A 111 23.34 -6.24 -2.67
N ALA A 112 22.18 -6.82 -2.97
CA ALA A 112 21.36 -7.47 -1.93
C ALA A 112 21.94 -8.82 -1.51
N ILE A 113 22.56 -9.57 -2.42
CA ILE A 113 23.18 -10.87 -2.17
C ILE A 113 24.52 -10.72 -1.43
N ASP A 114 25.37 -9.81 -1.89
CA ASP A 114 26.70 -9.60 -1.26
C ASP A 114 26.63 -8.82 0.05
N GLY A 115 25.46 -8.27 0.37
CA GLY A 115 25.19 -7.56 1.63
C GLY A 115 25.69 -6.11 1.66
N SER A 116 26.22 -5.56 0.57
CA SER A 116 26.67 -4.17 0.50
C SER A 116 25.49 -3.19 0.58
N ARG A 117 24.34 -3.57 0.07
CA ARG A 117 23.06 -2.84 0.17
C ARG A 117 21.93 -3.85 0.37
N PRO A 118 21.73 -4.36 1.61
CA PRO A 118 20.71 -5.37 1.89
C PRO A 118 19.31 -4.81 1.66
N LEU A 119 18.35 -5.70 1.51
CA LEU A 119 16.95 -5.32 1.57
C LEU A 119 16.59 -4.95 3.01
N GLU A 120 15.77 -3.93 3.16
CA GLU A 120 15.23 -3.53 4.46
C GLU A 120 13.72 -3.57 4.42
N GLN A 121 13.12 -4.16 5.44
CA GLN A 121 11.68 -4.21 5.62
C GLN A 121 11.30 -3.37 6.81
N ILE A 122 10.43 -2.41 6.59
CA ILE A 122 9.77 -1.60 7.61
C ILE A 122 8.32 -2.06 7.66
N ALA A 123 7.86 -2.56 8.79
CA ALA A 123 6.48 -3.01 8.94
C ALA A 123 5.91 -2.55 10.27
N ASP A 124 4.64 -2.19 10.26
CA ASP A 124 3.89 -1.63 11.37
C ASP A 124 2.44 -2.10 11.34
N ALA A 125 1.77 -2.09 12.48
CA ALA A 125 0.38 -2.44 12.63
C ALA A 125 -0.38 -1.44 13.51
N CYS A 126 -1.59 -1.11 13.10
CA CYS A 126 -2.58 -0.48 13.98
C CYS A 126 -3.69 -1.49 14.32
N GLY A 127 -4.61 -1.13 15.19
CA GLY A 127 -5.70 -2.04 15.61
C GLY A 127 -6.61 -2.57 14.48
N ILE A 128 -6.56 -2.01 13.27
CA ILE A 128 -7.46 -2.36 12.17
C ILE A 128 -6.76 -2.82 10.88
N ALA A 129 -5.46 -2.56 10.74
CA ALA A 129 -4.71 -2.88 9.52
C ALA A 129 -3.21 -3.00 9.83
N TRP A 130 -2.48 -3.65 8.92
CA TRP A 130 -1.03 -3.71 8.89
C TRP A 130 -0.50 -3.13 7.58
N GLY A 131 0.73 -2.65 7.61
CA GLY A 131 1.48 -2.17 6.47
C GLY A 131 2.92 -2.63 6.49
N SER A 132 3.53 -2.73 5.30
CA SER A 132 4.96 -3.04 5.14
C SER A 132 5.48 -2.36 3.89
N THR A 133 6.70 -1.84 3.99
CA THR A 133 7.46 -1.27 2.89
C THR A 133 8.83 -1.95 2.83
N ASN A 134 9.22 -2.41 1.66
CA ASN A 134 10.56 -2.93 1.42
C ASN A 134 11.35 -1.90 0.63
N VAL A 135 12.53 -1.59 1.10
CA VAL A 135 13.44 -0.59 0.53
C VAL A 135 14.83 -1.17 0.33
N GLN A 136 15.63 -0.49 -0.46
CA GLN A 136 17.06 -0.73 -0.61
C GLN A 136 17.76 0.62 -0.70
N MET A 137 18.92 0.76 -0.06
CA MET A 137 19.70 1.98 -0.14
C MET A 137 20.09 2.32 -1.58
N THR A 138 20.13 3.60 -1.90
CA THR A 138 20.66 4.09 -3.18
C THR A 138 22.16 3.78 -3.31
N PRO A 139 22.74 3.71 -4.53
CA PRO A 139 24.15 3.41 -4.71
C PRO A 139 25.11 4.39 -4.02
N ASP A 140 24.70 5.64 -3.86
CA ASP A 140 25.43 6.71 -3.16
C ASP A 140 25.24 6.70 -1.65
N LEU A 141 24.43 5.78 -1.11
CA LEU A 141 24.09 5.62 0.31
C LEU A 141 23.41 6.86 0.94
N THR A 142 22.82 7.74 0.14
CA THR A 142 22.20 8.98 0.63
C THR A 142 20.68 8.87 0.83
N GLY A 143 20.06 7.79 0.34
CA GLY A 143 18.61 7.61 0.40
C GLY A 143 18.18 6.17 0.19
N PHE A 144 16.87 5.98 0.02
CA PHE A 144 16.27 4.67 -0.19
C PHE A 144 15.43 4.64 -1.46
N LYS A 145 15.48 3.53 -2.16
CA LYS A 145 14.56 3.16 -3.23
C LYS A 145 13.45 2.28 -2.66
N VAL A 146 12.20 2.62 -2.93
CA VAL A 146 11.07 1.77 -2.55
C VAL A 146 10.90 0.69 -3.60
N LEU A 147 10.91 -0.56 -3.15
CA LEU A 147 10.82 -1.74 -4.04
C LEU A 147 9.44 -2.38 -4.01
N LEU A 148 8.81 -2.41 -2.84
CA LEU A 148 7.52 -3.05 -2.63
C LEU A 148 6.79 -2.40 -1.45
N MET A 149 5.50 -2.19 -1.62
CA MET A 149 4.60 -1.85 -0.53
C MET A 149 3.47 -2.89 -0.45
N ALA A 150 3.11 -3.27 0.77
CA ALA A 150 2.03 -4.19 1.05
C ALA A 150 1.25 -3.76 2.29
N GLY A 151 -0.01 -4.12 2.37
CA GLY A 151 -0.84 -3.84 3.53
C GLY A 151 -2.22 -4.44 3.37
N LYS A 152 -2.88 -4.75 4.49
CA LYS A 152 -4.23 -5.30 4.48
C LYS A 152 -4.94 -5.00 5.80
N GLY A 153 -6.25 -4.79 5.74
CA GLY A 153 -7.09 -4.71 6.92
C GLY A 153 -7.14 -6.04 7.67
N PHE A 154 -7.15 -5.97 8.99
CA PHE A 154 -7.34 -7.14 9.84
C PHE A 154 -8.78 -7.65 9.80
N THR A 155 -8.95 -8.97 9.94
CA THR A 155 -10.25 -9.57 10.19
C THR A 155 -10.74 -9.20 11.60
N PRO A 156 -12.06 -9.30 11.89
CA PRO A 156 -12.55 -9.05 13.25
C PRO A 156 -11.85 -9.87 14.34
N ALA A 157 -11.54 -11.13 14.07
CA ALA A 157 -10.79 -11.99 14.99
C ALA A 157 -9.36 -11.50 15.22
N GLN A 158 -8.67 -11.02 14.20
CA GLN A 158 -7.32 -10.46 14.33
C GLN A 158 -7.31 -9.14 15.10
N GLN A 159 -8.36 -8.31 14.96
CA GLN A 159 -8.46 -7.03 15.69
C GLN A 159 -8.52 -7.21 17.22
N ALA A 160 -8.89 -8.40 17.69
CA ALA A 160 -8.86 -8.74 19.11
C ALA A 160 -7.49 -9.23 19.62
N TRP A 161 -6.48 -9.32 18.75
CA TRP A 161 -5.15 -9.76 19.16
C TRP A 161 -4.40 -8.67 19.94
N PRO A 162 -3.51 -9.05 20.87
CA PRO A 162 -2.62 -8.10 21.53
C PRO A 162 -1.74 -7.33 20.52
N ALA A 163 -1.36 -6.10 20.84
CA ALA A 163 -0.57 -5.24 19.97
C ALA A 163 0.70 -5.94 19.47
N ILE A 164 1.47 -6.59 20.35
CA ILE A 164 2.68 -7.33 19.96
C ILE A 164 2.40 -8.44 18.93
N THR A 165 1.25 -9.08 18.99
CA THR A 165 0.85 -10.10 18.02
C THR A 165 0.52 -9.48 16.66
N LEU A 166 -0.12 -8.30 16.65
CA LEU A 166 -0.41 -7.54 15.43
C LEU A 166 0.87 -7.09 14.76
N GLU A 167 1.84 -6.59 15.54
CA GLU A 167 3.16 -6.18 15.04
C GLU A 167 3.94 -7.38 14.46
N GLY A 168 4.03 -8.48 15.18
CA GLY A 168 4.66 -9.72 14.70
C GLY A 168 4.01 -10.25 13.43
N PHE A 169 2.67 -10.15 13.34
CA PHE A 169 1.94 -10.50 12.13
C PHE A 169 2.28 -9.57 10.95
N ALA A 170 2.40 -8.26 11.17
CA ALA A 170 2.79 -7.30 10.15
C ALA A 170 4.17 -7.64 9.57
N GLN A 171 5.15 -7.94 10.43
CA GLN A 171 6.49 -8.39 10.02
C GLN A 171 6.41 -9.65 9.15
N LEU A 172 5.71 -10.67 9.62
CA LEU A 172 5.57 -11.93 8.90
C LEU A 172 4.82 -11.76 7.56
N ALA A 173 3.74 -10.98 7.55
CA ALA A 173 2.94 -10.74 6.35
C ALA A 173 3.72 -9.93 5.30
N GLY A 174 4.48 -8.93 5.73
CA GLY A 174 5.41 -8.16 4.89
C GLY A 174 6.48 -9.07 4.28
N LYS A 175 7.09 -9.94 5.09
CA LYS A 175 8.09 -10.91 4.60
C LYS A 175 7.51 -11.90 3.58
N ARG A 176 6.28 -12.35 3.78
CA ARG A 176 5.58 -13.19 2.79
C ARG A 176 5.31 -12.45 1.48
N ALA A 177 4.95 -11.17 1.55
CA ALA A 177 4.78 -10.33 0.37
C ALA A 177 6.10 -10.13 -0.38
N GLN A 178 7.19 -9.84 0.35
CA GLN A 178 8.54 -9.74 -0.19
C GLN A 178 8.94 -10.99 -0.96
N ARG A 179 8.82 -12.17 -0.34
CA ARG A 179 9.20 -13.44 -0.98
C ARG A 179 8.46 -13.72 -2.29
N LYS A 180 7.21 -13.29 -2.40
CA LYS A 180 6.40 -13.47 -3.62
C LYS A 180 6.82 -12.56 -4.78
N VAL A 181 7.34 -11.37 -4.48
CA VAL A 181 7.61 -10.33 -5.48
C VAL A 181 9.11 -10.16 -5.72
N LEU A 182 9.91 -10.09 -4.66
CA LEU A 182 11.35 -9.86 -4.70
C LEU A 182 12.18 -11.14 -4.53
N GLY A 183 11.51 -12.30 -4.37
CA GLY A 183 12.19 -13.56 -4.14
C GLY A 183 12.60 -13.80 -2.68
N PRO A 184 13.29 -14.94 -2.41
CA PRO A 184 13.63 -15.38 -1.04
C PRO A 184 14.88 -14.67 -0.47
N MET A 185 15.03 -13.39 -0.74
CA MET A 185 16.15 -12.59 -0.26
C MET A 185 16.09 -12.38 1.26
N ARG A 186 17.26 -12.30 1.88
CA ARG A 186 17.38 -11.83 3.26
C ARG A 186 17.05 -10.35 3.33
N SER A 187 16.46 -9.90 4.44
CA SER A 187 16.24 -8.48 4.71
C SER A 187 16.48 -8.19 6.19
N LEU A 188 16.96 -7.00 6.45
CA LEU A 188 16.90 -6.39 7.79
C LEU A 188 15.44 -6.02 8.05
N ASN A 189 14.94 -6.29 9.25
CA ASN A 189 13.58 -5.97 9.62
C ASN A 189 13.58 -4.89 10.69
N TRP A 190 12.84 -3.82 10.46
CA TRP A 190 12.69 -2.69 11.35
C TRP A 190 11.32 -2.70 12.00
N THR A 191 11.27 -2.49 13.31
CA THR A 191 10.06 -2.34 14.10
C THR A 191 10.31 -1.31 15.18
N ASP A 192 9.30 -0.57 15.56
CA ASP A 192 9.33 0.35 16.70
C ASP A 192 8.99 -0.35 18.02
N HIS A 193 8.58 -1.62 17.97
CA HIS A 193 8.20 -2.37 19.16
C HIS A 193 9.41 -2.93 19.90
N ALA A 194 9.72 -2.36 21.07
CA ALA A 194 10.90 -2.68 21.88
C ALA A 194 11.08 -4.17 22.23
N ASN A 195 9.99 -4.95 22.27
CA ASN A 195 10.05 -6.39 22.60
C ASN A 195 10.31 -7.29 21.38
N MET A 196 10.56 -6.72 20.19
CA MET A 196 10.80 -7.45 18.95
C MET A 196 12.17 -7.16 18.33
N THR A 197 12.98 -6.36 19.02
CA THR A 197 14.36 -6.00 18.64
C THR A 197 15.38 -6.97 19.20
#